data_be4b1f2aa9c0a7b72072e2e6ac02f564
#
_entry.id   be4b1f2aa9c0a7b72072e2e6ac02f564
#
_cell.length_a   1.000
_cell.length_b   1.000
_cell.length_c   1.000
_cell.angle_alpha   90.00
_cell.angle_beta   90.00
_cell.angle_gamma   90.00
#
_symmetry.space_group_name_H-M   'P 1'
#
loop_
_entity.id
_entity.type
_entity.pdbx_description
1 polymer ?
#
loop_
_entity_poly.entity_id
_entity_poly.type
_entity_poly.pdbx_seq_one_letter_code
_entity_poly.pdbx_strand_id
1 'polypeptide(L)'
;MKLISYAEAAALVQDGWTLSTSGFTGSGHPEGLSTTIEKRFLDTGHPRDLTLLYAAGQGDRAIRGTGRYGHEGMVRRIIGGHWGAAPRLGALAVANKVEAYNWPQGVMAQMFRAIAGKKPGVISQIGLHTFVDPRYDGGRLNARTTEELVELIMLRGQECLFYPAFPLHCAILRGTSSDPDGNISMEHEVFHNDVLSLAQAAHNSGGIVIVQVKRMVEKHSIHPHLVRVPGILVDYVSVAENPEDHWQTYGEDHNPAYTGDRREQSHEIKVLPLDLRKVVQRRAMFELRKWTRPIVNLGTGMPSGVGQVAREEGLSDFVMTVESGPIGGTPAQPPSFGASANPDAIVSHAEQFDFYDGGGLDIAFLGLAEMDLRGNVNVSKFGASVAGVGGFINITQTAKEVVFMGSLTAKGLEVRAGDGRLTILREGSVKKVVHKVEHLSFNGPYTVGKGTKVLYVTERAVFELREGRLTLIEIAPGIDLQRDVLDQLAAPIPISPDLKLMDERIFRDAPMLKEAT
;
A
#
# COMPACT_ATOMS: atom_id res chain seq x y z
N MET A 1 0.98 6.84 33.25
CA MET A 1 2.07 6.43 32.37
C MET A 1 3.38 6.24 33.14
N LYS A 2 4.23 5.29 32.73
CA LYS A 2 5.57 5.06 33.31
C LYS A 2 6.63 5.22 32.20
N LEU A 3 7.68 6.01 32.46
CA LEU A 3 8.84 6.10 31.58
C LEU A 3 9.75 4.90 31.81
N ILE A 4 10.10 4.18 30.74
CA ILE A 4 10.88 2.94 30.79
C ILE A 4 11.90 2.88 29.64
N SER A 5 12.97 2.11 29.83
CA SER A 5 13.95 1.81 28.79
C SER A 5 13.39 0.86 27.74
N TYR A 6 14.04 0.75 26.59
CA TYR A 6 13.69 -0.25 25.57
C TYR A 6 13.77 -1.70 26.11
N ALA A 7 14.75 -1.98 26.96
CA ALA A 7 14.90 -3.31 27.55
C ALA A 7 13.75 -3.67 28.50
N GLU A 8 13.32 -2.72 29.36
CA GLU A 8 12.14 -2.90 30.21
C GLU A 8 10.87 -3.07 29.39
N ALA A 9 10.69 -2.27 28.31
CA ALA A 9 9.55 -2.38 27.42
C ALA A 9 9.50 -3.74 26.71
N ALA A 10 10.63 -4.20 26.18
CA ALA A 10 10.71 -5.51 25.54
C ALA A 10 10.40 -6.66 26.53
N ALA A 11 10.77 -6.53 27.80
CA ALA A 11 10.49 -7.54 28.84
C ALA A 11 8.99 -7.68 29.15
N LEU A 12 8.16 -6.67 28.86
CA LEU A 12 6.71 -6.71 29.08
C LEU A 12 5.97 -7.59 28.07
N VAL A 13 6.50 -7.76 26.85
CA VAL A 13 5.84 -8.55 25.80
C VAL A 13 5.89 -10.03 26.15
N GLN A 14 4.73 -10.68 26.23
CA GLN A 14 4.60 -12.09 26.65
C GLN A 14 4.35 -13.02 25.48
N ASP A 15 4.63 -14.30 25.70
CA ASP A 15 4.37 -15.38 24.75
C ASP A 15 2.88 -15.48 24.41
N GLY A 16 2.56 -15.79 23.15
CA GLY A 16 1.20 -16.00 22.67
C GLY A 16 0.36 -14.73 22.52
N TRP A 17 0.89 -13.56 22.86
CA TRP A 17 0.15 -12.30 22.74
C TRP A 17 -0.17 -11.92 21.30
N THR A 18 -1.30 -11.25 21.13
CA THR A 18 -1.61 -10.50 19.90
C THR A 18 -0.97 -9.12 20.02
N LEU A 19 -0.10 -8.80 19.08
CA LEU A 19 0.70 -7.59 19.05
C LEU A 19 0.43 -6.83 17.75
N SER A 20 0.36 -5.50 17.83
CA SER A 20 0.32 -4.62 16.67
C SER A 20 1.28 -3.46 16.82
N THR A 21 1.83 -2.99 15.68
CA THR A 21 2.72 -1.84 15.63
C THR A 21 2.14 -0.76 14.73
N SER A 22 2.35 0.51 15.06
CA SER A 22 2.09 1.61 14.13
C SER A 22 3.13 1.63 13.01
N GLY A 23 2.81 2.27 11.89
CA GLY A 23 3.73 2.52 10.80
C GLY A 23 3.16 2.22 9.41
N PHE A 24 3.77 2.84 8.41
CA PHE A 24 3.47 2.63 7.00
C PHE A 24 4.79 2.72 6.21
N THR A 25 5.14 1.66 5.49
CA THR A 25 6.42 1.53 4.79
C THR A 25 7.63 1.90 5.66
N GLY A 26 8.37 2.94 5.34
CA GLY A 26 9.57 3.38 6.06
C GLY A 26 9.33 4.47 7.11
N SER A 27 8.10 4.67 7.60
CA SER A 27 7.77 5.76 8.52
C SER A 27 6.83 5.31 9.64
N GLY A 28 6.89 5.99 10.78
CA GLY A 28 5.95 5.78 11.89
C GLY A 28 6.10 4.44 12.65
N HIS A 29 7.09 3.60 12.31
CA HIS A 29 7.36 2.36 13.03
C HIS A 29 8.25 2.63 14.26
N PRO A 30 7.94 2.03 15.43
CA PRO A 30 8.77 2.13 16.67
C PRO A 30 10.00 1.22 16.57
N GLU A 31 10.98 1.62 15.75
CA GLU A 31 12.09 0.76 15.33
C GLU A 31 12.97 0.31 16.50
N GLY A 32 13.28 1.20 17.44
CA GLY A 32 14.12 0.86 18.59
C GLY A 32 13.48 -0.20 19.51
N LEU A 33 12.18 -0.06 19.78
CA LEU A 33 11.43 -1.06 20.55
C LEU A 33 11.38 -2.39 19.82
N SER A 34 11.07 -2.40 18.53
CA SER A 34 11.00 -3.64 17.73
C SER A 34 12.35 -4.34 17.64
N THR A 35 13.45 -3.58 17.47
CA THR A 35 14.82 -4.11 17.49
C THR A 35 15.16 -4.76 18.83
N THR A 36 14.75 -4.14 19.94
CA THR A 36 15.04 -4.68 21.28
C THR A 36 14.21 -5.93 21.58
N ILE A 37 12.97 -6.00 21.10
CA ILE A 37 12.13 -7.20 21.20
C ILE A 37 12.74 -8.34 20.35
N GLU A 38 13.19 -8.06 19.12
CA GLU A 38 13.93 -9.02 18.28
C GLU A 38 15.15 -9.56 19.02
N LYS A 39 15.98 -8.65 19.58
CA LYS A 39 17.19 -9.02 20.33
C LYS A 39 16.85 -9.93 21.50
N ARG A 40 15.83 -9.59 22.31
CA ARG A 40 15.39 -10.44 23.42
C ARG A 40 15.00 -11.84 22.95
N PHE A 41 14.25 -11.95 21.84
CA PHE A 41 13.90 -13.25 21.28
C PHE A 41 15.15 -14.05 20.87
N LEU A 42 16.09 -13.43 20.21
CA LEU A 42 17.34 -14.10 19.78
C LEU A 42 18.19 -14.57 20.97
N ASP A 43 18.21 -13.79 22.04
CA ASP A 43 19.01 -14.09 23.24
C ASP A 43 18.34 -15.14 24.15
N THR A 44 16.99 -15.17 24.21
CA THR A 44 16.25 -15.92 25.23
C THR A 44 15.21 -16.92 24.69
N GLY A 45 14.86 -16.83 23.41
CA GLY A 45 13.73 -17.56 22.83
C GLY A 45 12.35 -16.98 23.18
N HIS A 46 12.30 -15.78 23.77
CA HIS A 46 11.06 -15.09 24.18
C HIS A 46 11.05 -13.62 23.72
N PRO A 47 9.91 -13.03 23.31
CA PRO A 47 8.58 -13.65 23.28
C PRO A 47 8.43 -14.59 22.07
N ARG A 48 7.64 -15.64 22.23
CA ARG A 48 7.35 -16.62 21.17
C ARG A 48 5.84 -16.75 20.92
N ASP A 49 5.51 -17.38 19.79
CA ASP A 49 4.12 -17.70 19.40
C ASP A 49 3.20 -16.48 19.30
N LEU A 50 3.75 -15.31 18.98
CA LEU A 50 2.98 -14.09 18.82
C LEU A 50 1.98 -14.19 17.66
N THR A 51 0.83 -13.51 17.79
CA THR A 51 -0.04 -13.15 16.67
C THR A 51 0.27 -11.71 16.31
N LEU A 52 0.76 -11.47 15.08
CA LEU A 52 1.10 -10.14 14.59
C LEU A 52 -0.03 -9.60 13.71
N LEU A 53 -0.55 -8.40 14.07
CA LEU A 53 -1.56 -7.67 13.30
C LEU A 53 -0.97 -6.38 12.75
N TYR A 54 -1.18 -6.06 11.47
CA TYR A 54 -0.83 -4.76 10.91
C TYR A 54 -1.63 -4.46 9.63
N ALA A 55 -2.03 -3.21 9.45
CA ALA A 55 -2.78 -2.78 8.27
C ALA A 55 -1.83 -2.55 7.08
N ALA A 56 -0.92 -1.62 7.18
CA ALA A 56 0.06 -1.32 6.14
C ALA A 56 1.33 -2.13 6.29
N GLY A 57 2.02 -2.40 5.20
CA GLY A 57 3.38 -2.96 5.25
C GLY A 57 4.34 -1.97 5.91
N GLN A 58 5.14 -2.45 6.86
CA GLN A 58 6.11 -1.66 7.62
C GLN A 58 7.49 -2.29 7.48
N GLY A 59 8.43 -1.55 6.91
CA GLY A 59 9.80 -2.05 6.72
C GLY A 59 10.50 -1.47 5.51
N ASP A 60 11.77 -1.83 5.38
CA ASP A 60 12.71 -1.36 4.37
C ASP A 60 12.90 -2.37 3.21
N ARG A 61 12.05 -3.38 3.14
CA ARG A 61 12.18 -4.55 2.24
C ARG A 61 13.42 -5.43 2.56
N ALA A 62 13.96 -5.31 3.75
CA ALA A 62 15.07 -6.11 4.26
C ALA A 62 14.80 -6.59 5.69
N ILE A 63 15.18 -5.81 6.70
CA ILE A 63 15.14 -6.24 8.10
C ILE A 63 14.30 -5.34 9.01
N ARG A 64 14.13 -4.06 8.68
CA ARG A 64 13.45 -3.08 9.54
C ARG A 64 11.93 -3.30 9.60
N GLY A 65 11.29 -2.58 10.50
CA GLY A 65 9.85 -2.62 10.68
C GLY A 65 9.35 -3.96 11.19
N THR A 66 8.23 -4.43 10.65
CA THR A 66 7.69 -5.75 11.04
C THR A 66 8.61 -6.92 10.63
N GLY A 67 9.63 -6.69 9.79
CA GLY A 67 10.69 -7.66 9.50
C GLY A 67 11.45 -8.14 10.74
N ARG A 68 11.50 -7.32 11.81
CA ARG A 68 12.12 -7.68 13.12
C ARG A 68 11.44 -8.88 13.78
N TYR A 69 10.16 -9.11 13.51
CA TYR A 69 9.41 -10.25 14.05
C TYR A 69 9.52 -11.51 13.18
N GLY A 70 10.24 -11.44 12.04
CA GLY A 70 10.33 -12.50 11.04
C GLY A 70 11.26 -13.66 11.40
N HIS A 71 11.13 -14.22 12.60
CA HIS A 71 11.90 -15.38 13.08
C HIS A 71 10.99 -16.57 13.34
N GLU A 72 11.44 -17.78 12.98
CA GLU A 72 10.73 -19.03 13.29
C GLU A 72 10.57 -19.20 14.81
N GLY A 73 9.35 -19.45 15.26
CA GLY A 73 9.00 -19.56 16.69
C GLY A 73 8.66 -18.23 17.36
N MET A 74 9.08 -17.08 16.84
CA MET A 74 8.69 -15.78 17.40
C MET A 74 7.23 -15.44 17.08
N VAL A 75 6.78 -15.72 15.86
CA VAL A 75 5.41 -15.51 15.44
C VAL A 75 4.75 -16.84 15.06
N ARG A 76 3.52 -17.05 15.52
CA ARG A 76 2.67 -18.19 15.16
C ARG A 76 1.69 -17.84 14.05
N ARG A 77 1.11 -16.63 14.14
CA ARG A 77 0.07 -16.15 13.21
C ARG A 77 0.35 -14.73 12.77
N ILE A 78 0.13 -14.45 11.51
CA ILE A 78 0.27 -13.11 10.93
C ILE A 78 -1.01 -12.78 10.15
N ILE A 79 -1.63 -11.63 10.47
CA ILE A 79 -2.75 -11.06 9.72
C ILE A 79 -2.30 -9.67 9.26
N GLY A 80 -1.94 -9.54 8.00
CA GLY A 80 -1.33 -8.31 7.50
C GLY A 80 -1.89 -7.87 6.14
N GLY A 81 -2.00 -6.55 5.94
CA GLY A 81 -2.48 -6.01 4.68
C GLY A 81 -1.44 -6.09 3.56
N HIS A 82 -0.18 -5.75 3.86
CA HIS A 82 0.90 -5.80 2.87
C HIS A 82 2.16 -6.47 3.45
N TRP A 83 2.78 -7.37 2.69
CA TRP A 83 3.88 -8.23 3.16
C TRP A 83 5.24 -7.88 2.54
N GLY A 84 5.22 -7.23 1.37
CA GLY A 84 6.45 -6.96 0.59
C GLY A 84 7.45 -6.03 1.27
N ALA A 85 7.03 -5.27 2.30
CA ALA A 85 7.93 -4.44 3.11
C ALA A 85 8.78 -5.25 4.09
N ALA A 86 8.33 -6.48 4.45
CA ALA A 86 8.95 -7.37 5.43
C ALA A 86 9.16 -8.79 4.85
N PRO A 87 10.11 -9.00 3.94
CA PRO A 87 10.29 -10.25 3.20
C PRO A 87 10.56 -11.47 4.11
N ARG A 88 11.11 -11.26 5.31
CA ARG A 88 11.28 -12.35 6.30
C ARG A 88 9.95 -12.98 6.71
N LEU A 89 8.91 -12.16 6.92
CA LEU A 89 7.55 -12.66 7.23
C LEU A 89 6.99 -13.46 6.04
N GLY A 90 7.18 -12.94 4.81
CA GLY A 90 6.78 -13.63 3.59
C GLY A 90 7.47 -14.99 3.44
N ALA A 91 8.77 -15.08 3.75
CA ALA A 91 9.54 -16.33 3.72
C ALA A 91 8.98 -17.38 4.71
N LEU A 92 8.61 -16.97 5.93
CA LEU A 92 7.95 -17.85 6.90
C LEU A 92 6.61 -18.36 6.41
N ALA A 93 5.81 -17.49 5.75
CA ALA A 93 4.53 -17.87 5.17
C ALA A 93 4.70 -18.90 4.04
N VAL A 94 5.62 -18.65 3.10
CA VAL A 94 5.94 -19.56 1.98
C VAL A 94 6.46 -20.91 2.49
N ALA A 95 7.29 -20.91 3.53
CA ALA A 95 7.83 -22.11 4.15
C ALA A 95 6.83 -22.87 5.05
N ASN A 96 5.55 -22.43 5.12
CA ASN A 96 4.52 -23.00 6.00
C ASN A 96 4.94 -23.02 7.50
N LYS A 97 5.71 -22.03 7.96
CA LYS A 97 6.17 -21.93 9.35
C LYS A 97 5.20 -21.16 10.25
N VAL A 98 4.32 -20.35 9.66
CA VAL A 98 3.32 -19.52 10.35
C VAL A 98 1.96 -19.65 9.68
N GLU A 99 0.90 -19.40 10.42
CA GLU A 99 -0.43 -19.13 9.86
C GLU A 99 -0.41 -17.72 9.25
N ALA A 100 -0.80 -17.60 7.99
CA ALA A 100 -0.63 -16.37 7.22
C ALA A 100 -1.92 -15.96 6.52
N TYR A 101 -2.41 -14.75 6.87
CA TYR A 101 -3.58 -14.14 6.25
C TYR A 101 -3.21 -12.80 5.62
N ASN A 102 -3.71 -12.53 4.44
CA ASN A 102 -3.63 -11.23 3.80
C ASN A 102 -5.04 -10.65 3.65
N TRP A 103 -5.32 -9.58 4.38
CA TRP A 103 -6.58 -8.85 4.34
C TRP A 103 -6.39 -7.46 3.74
N PRO A 104 -7.44 -6.84 3.13
CA PRO A 104 -7.34 -5.50 2.59
C PRO A 104 -6.93 -4.48 3.66
N GLN A 105 -6.05 -3.58 3.32
CA GLN A 105 -5.45 -2.62 4.26
C GLN A 105 -6.49 -1.73 4.94
N GLY A 106 -7.49 -1.23 4.19
CA GLY A 106 -8.57 -0.42 4.75
C GLY A 106 -9.43 -1.22 5.73
N VAL A 107 -9.71 -2.49 5.43
CA VAL A 107 -10.41 -3.39 6.38
C VAL A 107 -9.61 -3.54 7.68
N MET A 108 -8.28 -3.68 7.59
CA MET A 108 -7.43 -3.77 8.78
C MET A 108 -7.41 -2.46 9.58
N ALA A 109 -7.35 -1.30 8.93
CA ALA A 109 -7.46 0.00 9.60
C ALA A 109 -8.81 0.16 10.32
N GLN A 110 -9.91 -0.28 9.70
CA GLN A 110 -11.23 -0.32 10.33
C GLN A 110 -11.31 -1.37 11.45
N MET A 111 -10.58 -2.49 11.34
CA MET A 111 -10.52 -3.52 12.35
C MET A 111 -10.01 -2.98 13.69
N PHE A 112 -8.99 -2.15 13.71
CA PHE A 112 -8.50 -1.54 14.95
C PHE A 112 -9.58 -0.68 15.63
N ARG A 113 -10.38 0.04 14.85
CA ARG A 113 -11.55 0.79 15.37
C ARG A 113 -12.67 -0.14 15.86
N ALA A 114 -12.87 -1.27 15.20
CA ALA A 114 -13.84 -2.28 15.64
C ALA A 114 -13.44 -2.90 16.97
N ILE A 115 -12.17 -3.31 17.12
CA ILE A 115 -11.62 -3.82 18.39
C ILE A 115 -11.74 -2.75 19.48
N ALA A 116 -11.35 -1.50 19.21
CA ALA A 116 -11.46 -0.39 20.15
C ALA A 116 -12.89 -0.18 20.66
N GLY A 117 -13.88 -0.30 19.77
CA GLY A 117 -15.30 -0.15 20.10
C GLY A 117 -15.97 -1.44 20.59
N LYS A 118 -15.22 -2.53 20.83
CA LYS A 118 -15.76 -3.87 21.19
C LYS A 118 -16.85 -4.36 20.23
N LYS A 119 -16.72 -4.01 18.95
CA LYS A 119 -17.59 -4.54 17.89
C LYS A 119 -17.16 -5.97 17.56
N PRO A 120 -18.08 -6.83 17.07
CA PRO A 120 -17.75 -8.22 16.72
C PRO A 120 -16.72 -8.31 15.59
N GLY A 121 -16.63 -7.29 14.75
CA GLY A 121 -15.73 -7.23 13.59
C GLY A 121 -16.08 -6.12 12.63
N VAL A 122 -15.56 -6.22 11.42
CA VAL A 122 -15.84 -5.32 10.29
C VAL A 122 -16.73 -6.04 9.28
N ILE A 123 -17.79 -5.38 8.86
CA ILE A 123 -18.66 -5.81 7.75
C ILE A 123 -18.37 -4.90 6.57
N SER A 124 -17.99 -5.48 5.42
CA SER A 124 -17.65 -4.70 4.22
C SER A 124 -17.91 -5.51 2.95
N GLN A 125 -18.13 -4.82 1.83
CA GLN A 125 -18.10 -5.43 0.50
C GLN A 125 -16.68 -5.52 -0.08
N ILE A 126 -15.70 -4.87 0.56
CA ILE A 126 -14.29 -4.90 0.15
C ILE A 126 -13.76 -6.33 0.33
N GLY A 127 -13.20 -6.86 -0.75
CA GLY A 127 -12.69 -8.23 -0.80
C GLY A 127 -13.61 -9.23 -1.50
N LEU A 128 -14.90 -8.91 -1.69
CA LEU A 128 -15.81 -9.80 -2.45
C LEU A 128 -15.23 -10.14 -3.82
N HIS A 129 -15.39 -11.40 -4.22
CA HIS A 129 -14.92 -11.95 -5.50
C HIS A 129 -13.39 -11.83 -5.73
N THR A 130 -12.60 -11.62 -4.68
CA THR A 130 -11.13 -11.72 -4.71
C THR A 130 -10.67 -12.95 -3.90
N PHE A 131 -9.36 -13.17 -3.79
CA PHE A 131 -8.82 -14.26 -2.95
C PHE A 131 -9.21 -14.14 -1.47
N VAL A 132 -9.65 -12.96 -1.01
CA VAL A 132 -10.10 -12.74 0.38
C VAL A 132 -11.49 -13.32 0.63
N ASP A 133 -12.30 -13.44 -0.41
CA ASP A 133 -13.63 -14.03 -0.34
C ASP A 133 -13.53 -15.53 0.02
N PRO A 134 -14.30 -16.03 1.00
CA PRO A 134 -14.28 -17.45 1.40
C PRO A 134 -14.55 -18.45 0.26
N ARG A 135 -15.27 -18.02 -0.79
CA ARG A 135 -15.49 -18.82 -2.00
C ARG A 135 -14.21 -19.13 -2.79
N TYR A 136 -13.11 -18.42 -2.46
CA TYR A 136 -11.77 -18.66 -3.00
C TYR A 136 -10.82 -19.07 -1.87
N ASP A 137 -9.91 -18.20 -1.45
CA ASP A 137 -8.90 -18.56 -0.43
C ASP A 137 -9.24 -18.07 0.99
N GLY A 138 -10.25 -17.20 1.16
CA GLY A 138 -10.61 -16.61 2.47
C GLY A 138 -9.49 -15.76 3.07
N GLY A 139 -8.62 -15.18 2.23
CA GLY A 139 -7.46 -14.42 2.66
C GLY A 139 -6.27 -15.25 3.16
N ARG A 140 -6.34 -16.58 3.10
CA ARG A 140 -5.28 -17.52 3.52
C ARG A 140 -4.18 -17.58 2.46
N LEU A 141 -2.91 -17.54 2.89
CA LEU A 141 -1.77 -17.49 1.98
C LEU A 141 -1.04 -18.84 1.82
N ASN A 142 -1.26 -19.80 2.73
CA ASN A 142 -0.53 -21.05 2.72
C ASN A 142 -1.35 -22.22 3.30
N ALA A 143 -0.86 -23.45 3.13
CA ALA A 143 -1.55 -24.67 3.57
C ALA A 143 -1.60 -24.85 5.09
N ARG A 144 -0.70 -24.24 5.85
CA ARG A 144 -0.71 -24.25 7.32
C ARG A 144 -1.92 -23.48 7.88
N THR A 145 -2.40 -22.49 7.13
CA THR A 145 -3.52 -21.64 7.53
C THR A 145 -4.83 -22.34 7.21
N THR A 146 -5.40 -23.07 8.15
CA THR A 146 -6.63 -23.86 7.96
C THR A 146 -7.89 -23.21 8.51
N GLU A 147 -7.77 -22.31 9.50
CA GLU A 147 -8.91 -21.64 10.10
C GLU A 147 -9.51 -20.62 9.11
N GLU A 148 -10.82 -20.69 8.90
CA GLU A 148 -11.58 -19.74 8.08
C GLU A 148 -12.04 -18.58 8.96
N LEU A 149 -11.35 -17.44 8.84
CA LEU A 149 -11.67 -16.25 9.64
C LEU A 149 -12.69 -15.34 8.96
N VAL A 150 -12.65 -15.26 7.62
CA VAL A 150 -13.55 -14.38 6.85
C VAL A 150 -14.82 -15.14 6.54
N GLU A 151 -15.97 -14.53 6.80
CA GLU A 151 -17.29 -15.13 6.54
C GLU A 151 -18.01 -14.36 5.43
N LEU A 152 -18.68 -15.08 4.51
CA LEU A 152 -19.62 -14.49 3.58
C LEU A 152 -21.00 -14.41 4.26
N ILE A 153 -21.54 -13.22 4.39
CA ILE A 153 -22.83 -12.99 5.02
C ILE A 153 -23.79 -12.26 4.09
N MET A 154 -25.10 -12.50 4.28
CA MET A 154 -26.15 -11.74 3.61
C MET A 154 -26.72 -10.69 4.57
N LEU A 155 -26.56 -9.41 4.23
CA LEU A 155 -27.10 -8.32 5.02
C LEU A 155 -28.07 -7.51 4.16
N ARG A 156 -29.37 -7.50 4.54
CA ARG A 156 -30.43 -6.79 3.81
C ARG A 156 -30.47 -7.08 2.31
N GLY A 157 -30.19 -8.32 1.92
CA GLY A 157 -30.20 -8.76 0.52
C GLY A 157 -28.91 -8.45 -0.26
N GLN A 158 -27.87 -7.99 0.41
CA GLN A 158 -26.56 -7.75 -0.19
C GLN A 158 -25.50 -8.69 0.39
N GLU A 159 -24.64 -9.25 -0.46
CA GLU A 159 -23.46 -9.99 -0.02
C GLU A 159 -22.47 -9.03 0.65
N CYS A 160 -21.94 -9.44 1.79
CA CYS A 160 -20.86 -8.77 2.52
C CYS A 160 -19.88 -9.80 3.06
N LEU A 161 -18.65 -9.38 3.29
CA LEU A 161 -17.69 -10.14 4.08
C LEU A 161 -17.71 -9.64 5.53
N PHE A 162 -17.69 -10.56 6.46
CA PHE A 162 -17.48 -10.29 7.87
C PHE A 162 -16.07 -10.71 8.26
N TYR A 163 -15.32 -9.77 8.82
CA TYR A 163 -13.96 -9.93 9.32
C TYR A 163 -14.01 -9.87 10.84
N PRO A 164 -13.73 -10.96 11.58
CA PRO A 164 -13.91 -11.01 13.03
C PRO A 164 -12.85 -10.17 13.75
N ALA A 165 -13.24 -9.53 14.85
CA ALA A 165 -12.32 -8.83 15.74
C ALA A 165 -11.65 -9.79 16.72
N PHE A 166 -10.44 -9.46 17.15
CA PHE A 166 -9.66 -10.21 18.14
C PHE A 166 -9.19 -9.27 19.26
N PRO A 167 -8.97 -9.77 20.49
CA PRO A 167 -8.32 -8.98 21.53
C PRO A 167 -6.90 -8.58 21.11
N LEU A 168 -6.52 -7.32 21.37
CA LEU A 168 -5.16 -6.82 21.17
C LEU A 168 -4.47 -6.70 22.52
N HIS A 169 -3.43 -7.51 22.76
CA HIS A 169 -2.73 -7.57 24.05
C HIS A 169 -1.65 -6.50 24.18
N CYS A 170 -1.05 -6.08 23.06
CA CYS A 170 0.00 -5.07 23.07
C CYS A 170 -0.06 -4.20 21.81
N ALA A 171 -0.13 -2.89 21.99
CA ALA A 171 0.10 -1.91 20.94
C ALA A 171 1.47 -1.25 21.17
N ILE A 172 2.35 -1.34 20.17
CA ILE A 172 3.65 -0.65 20.20
C ILE A 172 3.60 0.46 19.15
N LEU A 173 3.59 1.69 19.64
CA LEU A 173 3.29 2.88 18.85
C LEU A 173 4.49 3.80 18.78
N ARG A 174 4.46 4.71 17.82
CA ARG A 174 5.41 5.80 17.71
C ARG A 174 4.68 7.15 17.69
N GLY A 175 5.27 8.13 18.40
CA GLY A 175 4.87 9.53 18.35
C GLY A 175 6.09 10.42 18.49
N THR A 176 5.94 11.75 18.36
CA THR A 176 7.08 12.68 18.42
C THR A 176 7.41 13.07 19.85
N SER A 177 6.44 13.59 20.59
CA SER A 177 6.64 14.09 21.96
C SER A 177 5.65 13.46 22.94
N SER A 178 6.07 13.29 24.18
CA SER A 178 5.20 12.92 25.29
C SER A 178 5.36 13.91 26.45
N ASP A 179 4.26 14.29 27.09
CA ASP A 179 4.31 14.94 28.39
C ASP A 179 4.37 13.91 29.54
N PRO A 180 4.60 14.33 30.81
CA PRO A 180 4.65 13.42 31.94
C PRO A 180 3.35 12.65 32.24
N ASP A 181 2.20 13.13 31.74
CA ASP A 181 0.92 12.44 31.86
C ASP A 181 0.70 11.39 30.76
N GLY A 182 1.63 11.32 29.76
CA GLY A 182 1.57 10.35 28.66
C GLY A 182 0.75 10.83 27.46
N ASN A 183 0.42 12.12 27.37
CA ASN A 183 -0.20 12.68 26.18
C ASN A 183 0.83 12.71 25.04
N ILE A 184 0.50 12.10 23.91
CA ILE A 184 1.39 11.94 22.77
C ILE A 184 0.99 12.89 21.65
N SER A 185 1.95 13.62 21.10
CA SER A 185 1.81 14.39 19.88
C SER A 185 2.64 13.78 18.73
N MET A 186 2.35 14.20 17.50
CA MET A 186 2.94 13.64 16.28
C MET A 186 3.40 14.74 15.30
N GLU A 187 3.89 15.83 15.84
CA GLU A 187 4.24 17.04 15.08
C GLU A 187 5.36 16.82 14.05
N HIS A 188 6.25 15.85 14.26
CA HIS A 188 7.31 15.50 13.30
C HIS A 188 7.02 14.21 12.52
N GLU A 189 5.89 13.55 12.76
CA GLU A 189 5.53 12.36 12.00
C GLU A 189 4.86 12.74 10.67
N VAL A 190 5.15 11.99 9.62
CA VAL A 190 4.65 12.29 8.26
C VAL A 190 3.16 11.98 8.09
N PHE A 191 2.56 11.26 9.03
CA PHE A 191 1.14 10.91 9.09
C PHE A 191 0.74 10.48 10.52
N HIS A 192 -0.57 10.35 10.76
CA HIS A 192 -1.09 9.89 12.06
C HIS A 192 -1.27 8.37 12.12
N ASN A 193 -1.39 7.70 10.97
CA ASN A 193 -1.63 6.26 10.85
C ASN A 193 -2.77 5.78 11.77
N ASP A 194 -2.60 4.61 12.40
CA ASP A 194 -3.59 3.94 13.26
C ASP A 194 -3.34 4.14 14.76
N VAL A 195 -2.47 5.09 15.17
CA VAL A 195 -1.98 5.17 16.56
C VAL A 195 -3.09 5.28 17.60
N LEU A 196 -4.11 6.11 17.37
CA LEU A 196 -5.22 6.29 18.30
C LEU A 196 -6.08 5.02 18.38
N SER A 197 -6.46 4.45 17.24
CA SER A 197 -7.28 3.24 17.21
C SER A 197 -6.57 2.03 17.79
N LEU A 198 -5.27 1.89 17.58
CA LEU A 198 -4.43 0.86 18.19
C LEU A 198 -4.32 1.02 19.71
N ALA A 199 -4.08 2.25 20.19
CA ALA A 199 -4.05 2.53 21.62
C ALA A 199 -5.39 2.17 22.30
N GLN A 200 -6.50 2.62 21.72
CA GLN A 200 -7.84 2.28 22.22
C GLN A 200 -8.12 0.77 22.15
N ALA A 201 -7.71 0.12 21.05
CA ALA A 201 -7.92 -1.33 20.87
C ALA A 201 -7.19 -2.14 21.95
N ALA A 202 -5.91 -1.85 22.21
CA ALA A 202 -5.14 -2.53 23.26
C ALA A 202 -5.71 -2.24 24.64
N HIS A 203 -5.91 -0.97 24.98
CA HIS A 203 -6.45 -0.57 26.27
C HIS A 203 -7.81 -1.22 26.56
N ASN A 204 -8.74 -1.17 25.61
CA ASN A 204 -10.09 -1.71 25.79
C ASN A 204 -10.14 -3.25 25.73
N SER A 205 -9.09 -3.90 25.25
CA SER A 205 -8.89 -5.35 25.32
C SER A 205 -8.28 -5.80 26.66
N GLY A 206 -7.91 -4.86 27.56
CA GLY A 206 -7.18 -5.15 28.79
C GLY A 206 -5.70 -5.42 28.56
N GLY A 207 -5.18 -5.01 27.41
CA GLY A 207 -3.78 -5.09 27.05
C GLY A 207 -2.99 -3.84 27.45
N ILE A 208 -1.76 -3.70 26.96
CA ILE A 208 -0.85 -2.59 27.25
C ILE A 208 -0.53 -1.75 26.00
N VAL A 209 -0.28 -0.47 26.23
CA VAL A 209 0.14 0.49 25.20
C VAL A 209 1.53 1.03 25.54
N ILE A 210 2.49 0.77 24.64
CA ILE A 210 3.87 1.22 24.75
C ILE A 210 4.14 2.20 23.60
N VAL A 211 4.64 3.39 23.92
CA VAL A 211 4.91 4.42 22.89
C VAL A 211 6.37 4.80 22.89
N GLN A 212 7.02 4.66 21.73
CA GLN A 212 8.34 5.25 21.48
C GLN A 212 8.16 6.71 21.07
N VAL A 213 8.86 7.63 21.72
CA VAL A 213 8.85 9.07 21.40
C VAL A 213 10.25 9.58 21.15
N LYS A 214 10.36 10.69 20.40
CA LYS A 214 11.64 11.38 20.17
C LYS A 214 12.10 12.11 21.43
N ARG A 215 11.15 12.67 22.23
CA ARG A 215 11.46 13.49 23.39
C ARG A 215 10.32 13.54 24.41
N MET A 216 10.69 13.83 25.65
CA MET A 216 9.77 14.27 26.69
C MET A 216 9.65 15.80 26.65
N VAL A 217 8.47 16.32 26.93
CA VAL A 217 8.17 17.75 27.01
C VAL A 217 7.53 18.08 28.36
N GLU A 218 7.42 19.36 28.71
CA GLU A 218 6.80 19.79 29.95
C GLU A 218 5.29 19.46 30.01
N LYS A 219 4.81 19.21 31.22
CA LYS A 219 3.39 18.98 31.45
C LYS A 219 2.55 20.16 30.93
N HIS A 220 1.45 19.85 30.23
CA HIS A 220 0.55 20.83 29.60
C HIS A 220 1.17 21.70 28.50
N SER A 221 2.36 21.38 27.99
CA SER A 221 2.96 22.11 26.86
C SER A 221 2.38 21.70 25.50
N ILE A 222 1.79 20.50 25.38
CA ILE A 222 1.15 20.03 24.16
C ILE A 222 -0.26 20.65 24.08
N HIS A 223 -0.54 21.38 23.01
CA HIS A 223 -1.89 21.89 22.77
C HIS A 223 -2.88 20.73 22.62
N PRO A 224 -4.06 20.76 23.29
CA PRO A 224 -5.01 19.62 23.31
C PRO A 224 -5.42 19.10 21.94
N HIS A 225 -5.53 19.96 20.92
CA HIS A 225 -5.83 19.54 19.54
C HIS A 225 -4.67 18.79 18.86
N LEU A 226 -3.45 18.90 19.38
CA LEU A 226 -2.26 18.21 18.86
C LEU A 226 -2.01 16.88 19.59
N VAL A 227 -2.72 16.60 20.67
CA VAL A 227 -2.66 15.30 21.33
C VAL A 227 -3.33 14.26 20.45
N ARG A 228 -2.53 13.32 19.91
CA ARG A 228 -3.02 12.24 19.04
C ARG A 228 -3.36 10.98 19.81
N VAL A 229 -2.62 10.69 20.88
CA VAL A 229 -2.95 9.61 21.81
C VAL A 229 -3.04 10.22 23.21
N PRO A 230 -4.26 10.28 23.80
CA PRO A 230 -4.44 10.76 25.17
C PRO A 230 -3.72 9.88 26.20
N GLY A 231 -3.11 10.49 27.21
CA GLY A 231 -2.33 9.80 28.24
C GLY A 231 -3.09 8.73 29.03
N ILE A 232 -4.42 8.86 29.12
CA ILE A 232 -5.28 7.83 29.74
C ILE A 232 -5.21 6.46 29.05
N LEU A 233 -4.73 6.41 27.79
CA LEU A 233 -4.58 5.18 27.01
C LEU A 233 -3.15 4.64 27.05
N VAL A 234 -2.17 5.40 27.57
CA VAL A 234 -0.73 5.08 27.48
C VAL A 234 -0.23 4.54 28.82
N ASP A 235 0.25 3.31 28.82
CA ASP A 235 0.82 2.69 30.01
C ASP A 235 2.31 3.03 30.17
N TYR A 236 3.05 2.96 29.05
CA TYR A 236 4.50 3.11 29.04
C TYR A 236 4.97 4.01 27.91
N VAL A 237 5.99 4.79 28.20
CA VAL A 237 6.70 5.62 27.21
C VAL A 237 8.18 5.29 27.26
N SER A 238 8.81 5.16 26.08
CA SER A 238 10.26 5.03 25.95
C SER A 238 10.77 6.15 25.02
N VAL A 239 11.78 6.90 25.48
CA VAL A 239 12.45 7.89 24.61
C VAL A 239 13.43 7.16 23.70
N ALA A 240 13.51 7.59 22.44
CA ALA A 240 14.45 7.01 21.48
C ALA A 240 15.89 7.07 22.03
N GLU A 241 16.51 5.89 22.18
CA GLU A 241 17.86 5.75 22.72
C GLU A 241 18.92 6.16 21.68
N ASN A 242 18.61 5.91 20.38
CA ASN A 242 19.45 6.34 19.25
C ASN A 242 18.64 7.24 18.32
N PRO A 243 19.21 8.32 17.78
CA PRO A 243 18.51 9.20 16.86
C PRO A 243 17.94 8.47 15.62
N GLU A 244 18.67 7.50 15.09
CA GLU A 244 18.28 6.71 13.91
C GLU A 244 17.03 5.84 14.13
N ASP A 245 16.74 5.45 15.38
CA ASP A 245 15.52 4.72 15.74
C ASP A 245 14.27 5.59 15.58
N HIS A 246 14.46 6.90 15.39
CA HIS A 246 13.36 7.87 15.31
C HIS A 246 13.48 8.87 14.15
N TRP A 247 14.20 8.51 13.10
CA TRP A 247 14.14 9.27 11.85
C TRP A 247 12.71 9.34 11.33
N GLN A 248 12.36 10.46 10.76
CA GLN A 248 11.01 10.71 10.26
C GLN A 248 10.60 9.68 9.20
N THR A 249 11.54 9.33 8.32
CA THR A 249 11.45 8.23 7.36
C THR A 249 12.76 7.44 7.37
N TYR A 250 12.80 6.25 6.77
CA TYR A 250 14.07 5.54 6.59
C TYR A 250 15.07 6.26 5.67
N GLY A 251 14.65 7.28 4.96
CA GLY A 251 15.48 8.08 4.07
C GLY A 251 15.93 9.40 4.64
N GLU A 252 15.23 9.93 5.64
CA GLU A 252 15.43 11.30 6.12
C GLU A 252 15.21 11.39 7.62
N ASP A 253 16.14 12.05 8.34
CA ASP A 253 15.99 12.36 9.77
C ASP A 253 14.76 13.24 10.01
N HIS A 254 14.66 14.35 9.25
CA HIS A 254 13.52 15.27 9.33
C HIS A 254 13.42 16.14 8.06
N ASN A 255 12.22 16.15 7.49
CA ASN A 255 11.85 17.05 6.41
C ASN A 255 10.56 17.81 6.81
N PRO A 256 10.65 19.12 7.13
CA PRO A 256 9.51 19.91 7.58
C PRO A 256 8.43 20.11 6.50
N ALA A 257 8.73 19.80 5.24
CA ALA A 257 7.73 19.85 4.17
C ALA A 257 6.72 18.68 4.25
N TYR A 258 7.06 17.58 4.94
CA TYR A 258 6.15 16.45 5.14
C TYR A 258 5.11 16.68 6.24
N THR A 259 5.39 17.62 7.14
CA THR A 259 4.51 17.97 8.28
C THR A 259 3.74 19.28 8.07
N GLY A 260 4.13 20.06 7.06
CA GLY A 260 3.56 21.38 6.80
C GLY A 260 4.21 22.51 7.61
N ASP A 261 5.23 22.23 8.44
CA ASP A 261 5.96 23.26 9.21
C ASP A 261 6.68 24.24 8.29
N ARG A 262 7.10 23.78 7.13
CA ARG A 262 7.70 24.61 6.09
C ARG A 262 7.25 24.10 4.73
N ARG A 263 6.78 24.99 3.85
CA ARG A 263 6.55 24.65 2.46
C ARG A 263 7.85 24.72 1.66
N GLU A 264 8.16 23.65 0.95
CA GLU A 264 9.20 23.68 -0.09
C GLU A 264 8.72 24.55 -1.25
N GLN A 265 9.60 25.38 -1.78
CA GLN A 265 9.34 26.06 -3.05
C GLN A 265 9.30 24.99 -4.16
N SER A 266 8.47 25.22 -5.18
CA SER A 266 8.40 24.30 -6.32
C SER A 266 9.81 24.14 -6.92
N HIS A 267 10.39 22.95 -6.77
CA HIS A 267 11.64 22.62 -7.42
C HIS A 267 11.45 22.60 -8.95
N GLU A 268 12.51 22.90 -9.67
CA GLU A 268 12.57 22.63 -11.11
C GLU A 268 12.03 21.21 -11.39
N ILE A 269 11.09 21.11 -12.31
CA ILE A 269 10.52 19.84 -12.70
C ILE A 269 11.63 19.03 -13.35
N LYS A 270 12.14 18.03 -12.63
CA LYS A 270 13.16 17.13 -13.18
C LYS A 270 12.53 16.29 -14.29
N VAL A 271 12.99 16.50 -15.51
CA VAL A 271 12.55 15.72 -16.67
C VAL A 271 13.05 14.28 -16.55
N LEU A 272 12.15 13.32 -16.62
CA LEU A 272 12.47 11.89 -16.61
C LEU A 272 13.08 11.47 -17.96
N PRO A 273 14.03 10.52 -17.99
CA PRO A 273 14.55 9.98 -19.25
C PRO A 273 13.43 9.25 -20.01
N LEU A 274 13.50 9.30 -21.36
CA LEU A 274 12.57 8.57 -22.21
C LEU A 274 12.95 7.08 -22.24
N ASP A 275 12.44 6.36 -21.28
CA ASP A 275 12.57 4.90 -21.13
C ASP A 275 11.20 4.20 -21.23
N LEU A 276 11.19 2.88 -21.07
CA LEU A 276 9.98 2.07 -21.02
C LEU A 276 8.96 2.64 -19.99
N ARG A 277 9.44 3.06 -18.83
CA ARG A 277 8.58 3.56 -17.75
C ARG A 277 7.89 4.85 -18.14
N LYS A 278 8.65 5.80 -18.70
CA LYS A 278 8.10 7.09 -19.16
C LYS A 278 7.10 6.91 -20.29
N VAL A 279 7.33 5.98 -21.22
CA VAL A 279 6.36 5.64 -22.28
C VAL A 279 5.01 5.21 -21.68
N VAL A 280 5.02 4.25 -20.75
CA VAL A 280 3.79 3.79 -20.06
C VAL A 280 3.14 4.93 -19.27
N GLN A 281 3.93 5.71 -18.54
CA GLN A 281 3.45 6.83 -17.73
C GLN A 281 2.84 7.94 -18.59
N ARG A 282 3.45 8.28 -19.74
CA ARG A 282 2.90 9.26 -20.71
C ARG A 282 1.56 8.79 -21.27
N ARG A 283 1.46 7.51 -21.66
CA ARG A 283 0.19 6.99 -22.16
C ARG A 283 -0.88 7.01 -21.07
N ALA A 284 -0.56 6.58 -19.87
CA ALA A 284 -1.48 6.57 -18.73
C ALA A 284 -1.93 7.98 -18.34
N MET A 285 -1.03 8.96 -18.35
CA MET A 285 -1.31 10.36 -18.03
C MET A 285 -2.43 10.97 -18.89
N PHE A 286 -2.64 10.51 -20.14
CA PHE A 286 -3.76 10.98 -20.95
C PHE A 286 -5.14 10.73 -20.33
N GLU A 287 -5.26 9.75 -19.44
CA GLU A 287 -6.52 9.51 -18.73
C GLU A 287 -6.85 10.65 -17.75
N LEU A 288 -5.84 11.31 -17.14
CA LEU A 288 -6.04 12.48 -16.28
C LEU A 288 -6.71 13.65 -17.01
N ARG A 289 -6.42 13.82 -18.31
CA ARG A 289 -6.97 14.92 -19.12
C ARG A 289 -8.48 14.83 -19.36
N LYS A 290 -9.09 13.69 -19.05
CA LYS A 290 -10.54 13.48 -19.20
C LYS A 290 -11.32 14.02 -18.02
N TRP A 291 -10.62 14.40 -16.96
CA TRP A 291 -11.19 14.84 -15.70
C TRP A 291 -10.87 16.31 -15.42
N THR A 292 -11.75 17.00 -14.71
CA THR A 292 -11.50 18.33 -14.15
C THR A 292 -11.14 18.15 -12.67
N ARG A 293 -9.91 18.49 -12.29
CA ARG A 293 -9.36 18.39 -10.95
C ARG A 293 -9.62 17.03 -10.25
N PRO A 294 -9.23 15.90 -10.87
CA PRO A 294 -9.50 14.58 -10.31
C PRO A 294 -8.77 14.34 -9.00
N ILE A 295 -9.38 13.52 -8.14
CA ILE A 295 -8.73 12.96 -6.95
C ILE A 295 -8.10 11.63 -7.34
N VAL A 296 -6.78 11.55 -7.15
CA VAL A 296 -5.94 10.51 -7.75
C VAL A 296 -5.20 9.72 -6.68
N ASN A 297 -5.20 8.39 -6.82
CA ASN A 297 -4.23 7.54 -6.13
C ASN A 297 -3.16 7.04 -7.12
N LEU A 298 -1.89 7.14 -6.71
CA LEU A 298 -0.74 6.63 -7.47
C LEU A 298 -0.08 5.50 -6.69
N GLY A 299 -0.21 4.28 -7.20
CA GLY A 299 0.47 3.11 -6.64
C GLY A 299 2.00 3.21 -6.73
N THR A 300 2.69 2.38 -5.97
CA THR A 300 4.15 2.32 -5.96
C THR A 300 4.74 1.83 -7.28
N GLY A 301 6.00 2.16 -7.54
CA GLY A 301 6.73 1.67 -8.70
C GLY A 301 6.46 2.46 -9.99
N MET A 302 5.97 1.83 -11.04
CA MET A 302 5.71 2.50 -12.33
C MET A 302 4.63 3.59 -12.23
N PRO A 303 3.48 3.36 -11.56
CA PRO A 303 2.43 4.35 -11.44
C PRO A 303 2.85 5.66 -10.73
N SER A 304 3.76 5.60 -9.77
CA SER A 304 4.18 6.78 -9.00
C SER A 304 4.78 7.91 -9.86
N GLY A 305 5.30 7.58 -11.04
CA GLY A 305 5.84 8.58 -11.97
C GLY A 305 4.78 9.33 -12.80
N VAL A 306 3.51 8.90 -12.81
CA VAL A 306 2.46 9.57 -13.60
C VAL A 306 2.29 11.02 -13.19
N GLY A 307 2.30 11.32 -11.88
CA GLY A 307 2.20 12.68 -11.38
C GLY A 307 3.37 13.59 -11.80
N GLN A 308 4.58 13.04 -11.86
CA GLN A 308 5.75 13.77 -12.32
C GLN A 308 5.67 14.03 -13.83
N VAL A 309 5.35 13.00 -14.63
CA VAL A 309 5.17 13.15 -16.09
C VAL A 309 4.04 14.15 -16.40
N ALA A 310 2.93 14.11 -15.66
CA ALA A 310 1.86 15.09 -15.82
C ALA A 310 2.35 16.53 -15.61
N ARG A 311 3.15 16.78 -14.56
CA ARG A 311 3.75 18.10 -14.32
C ARG A 311 4.77 18.49 -15.39
N GLU A 312 5.59 17.58 -15.89
CA GLU A 312 6.49 17.83 -17.03
C GLU A 312 5.73 18.34 -18.25
N GLU A 313 4.52 17.80 -18.47
CA GLU A 313 3.64 18.17 -19.57
C GLU A 313 2.73 19.38 -19.27
N GLY A 314 2.90 20.01 -18.10
CA GLY A 314 2.14 21.19 -17.69
C GLY A 314 0.76 20.91 -17.10
N LEU A 315 0.42 19.66 -16.81
CA LEU A 315 -0.79 19.30 -16.10
C LEU A 315 -0.55 19.36 -14.59
N SER A 316 -1.29 20.20 -13.89
CA SER A 316 -1.18 20.37 -12.43
C SER A 316 -2.53 20.36 -11.70
N ASP A 317 -3.63 20.37 -12.45
CA ASP A 317 -4.99 20.42 -11.88
C ASP A 317 -5.49 19.01 -11.50
N PHE A 318 -4.84 18.40 -10.52
CA PHE A 318 -5.27 17.13 -9.90
C PHE A 318 -4.78 17.06 -8.45
N VAL A 319 -5.50 16.33 -7.60
CA VAL A 319 -5.18 16.15 -6.18
C VAL A 319 -4.68 14.74 -5.96
N MET A 320 -3.42 14.60 -5.57
CA MET A 320 -2.85 13.30 -5.19
C MET A 320 -3.19 12.96 -3.74
N THR A 321 -3.43 11.69 -3.48
CA THR A 321 -3.65 11.16 -2.14
C THR A 321 -2.72 9.98 -1.89
N VAL A 322 -2.31 9.80 -0.63
CA VAL A 322 -1.52 8.65 -0.19
C VAL A 322 -2.30 7.88 0.86
N GLU A 323 -2.30 6.58 0.77
CA GLU A 323 -3.06 5.67 1.66
C GLU A 323 -2.80 5.91 3.15
N SER A 324 -1.59 6.34 3.51
CA SER A 324 -1.17 6.65 4.88
C SER A 324 -1.87 7.86 5.52
N GLY A 325 -2.56 8.69 4.70
CA GLY A 325 -3.35 9.84 5.16
C GLY A 325 -3.07 11.20 4.52
N PRO A 326 -1.92 11.49 3.89
CA PRO A 326 -1.68 12.76 3.23
C PRO A 326 -2.58 12.97 2.00
N ILE A 327 -3.15 14.17 1.91
CA ILE A 327 -3.96 14.67 0.81
C ILE A 327 -3.27 15.88 0.20
N GLY A 328 -3.11 15.91 -1.11
CA GLY A 328 -2.39 16.98 -1.82
C GLY A 328 -0.88 16.84 -1.76
N GLY A 329 -0.20 17.87 -2.23
CA GLY A 329 1.26 17.90 -2.27
C GLY A 329 1.89 16.99 -3.32
N THR A 330 3.11 16.52 -3.04
CA THR A 330 3.87 15.61 -3.89
C THR A 330 4.27 14.38 -3.11
N PRO A 331 3.70 13.19 -3.40
CA PRO A 331 4.07 11.94 -2.75
C PRO A 331 5.56 11.65 -2.88
N ALA A 332 6.20 11.34 -1.75
CA ALA A 332 7.63 11.02 -1.71
C ALA A 332 7.91 9.66 -2.35
N GLN A 333 9.10 9.52 -2.93
CA GLN A 333 9.56 8.25 -3.48
C GLN A 333 10.23 7.38 -2.39
N PRO A 334 10.37 6.06 -2.57
CA PRO A 334 11.16 5.24 -1.66
C PRO A 334 12.57 5.82 -1.45
N PRO A 335 13.11 5.78 -0.21
CA PRO A 335 12.59 5.07 0.97
C PRO A 335 11.55 5.85 1.80
N SER A 336 11.20 7.08 1.43
CA SER A 336 10.25 7.96 2.15
C SER A 336 8.79 7.82 1.68
N PHE A 337 8.46 6.78 0.88
CA PHE A 337 7.10 6.55 0.41
C PHE A 337 6.11 6.43 1.60
N GLY A 338 4.98 7.08 1.47
CA GLY A 338 3.98 7.27 2.53
C GLY A 338 3.89 8.73 2.99
N ALA A 339 4.99 9.49 2.86
CA ALA A 339 4.99 10.94 3.05
C ALA A 339 4.52 11.69 1.79
N SER A 340 4.12 12.93 1.95
CA SER A 340 3.88 13.88 0.85
C SER A 340 4.49 15.23 1.20
N ALA A 341 5.30 15.80 0.31
CA ALA A 341 5.81 17.15 0.50
C ALA A 341 4.72 18.18 0.20
N ASN A 342 4.56 19.16 1.09
CA ASN A 342 3.53 20.20 1.02
C ASN A 342 2.09 19.65 1.01
N PRO A 343 1.70 18.70 1.86
CA PRO A 343 0.33 18.22 1.89
C PRO A 343 -0.64 19.35 2.25
N ASP A 344 -1.87 19.27 1.74
CA ASP A 344 -2.95 20.19 2.12
C ASP A 344 -3.61 19.76 3.42
N ALA A 345 -3.66 18.45 3.67
CA ALA A 345 -4.16 17.85 4.91
C ALA A 345 -3.50 16.50 5.18
N ILE A 346 -3.52 16.09 6.46
CA ILE A 346 -3.11 14.76 6.90
C ILE A 346 -4.26 14.20 7.77
N VAL A 347 -4.94 13.17 7.28
CA VAL A 347 -5.99 12.46 8.00
C VAL A 347 -5.47 11.15 8.58
N SER A 348 -6.26 10.46 9.42
CA SER A 348 -5.88 9.13 9.89
C SER A 348 -6.02 8.09 8.77
N HIS A 349 -5.33 6.97 8.93
CA HIS A 349 -5.34 5.86 7.98
C HIS A 349 -6.76 5.32 7.72
N ALA A 350 -7.54 5.12 8.79
CA ALA A 350 -8.92 4.66 8.68
C ALA A 350 -9.82 5.68 7.97
N GLU A 351 -9.66 6.97 8.25
CA GLU A 351 -10.43 8.04 7.57
C GLU A 351 -10.08 8.15 6.09
N GLN A 352 -8.80 7.95 5.74
CA GLN A 352 -8.37 7.90 4.34
C GLN A 352 -9.04 6.73 3.60
N PHE A 353 -9.14 5.56 4.24
CA PHE A 353 -9.82 4.42 3.64
C PHE A 353 -11.35 4.52 3.68
N ASP A 354 -11.95 5.20 4.65
CA ASP A 354 -13.38 5.55 4.60
C ASP A 354 -13.69 6.36 3.33
N PHE A 355 -12.81 7.33 3.01
CA PHE A 355 -12.95 8.12 1.80
C PHE A 355 -12.77 7.28 0.52
N TYR A 356 -11.78 6.38 0.47
CA TYR A 356 -11.56 5.51 -0.68
C TYR A 356 -12.71 4.51 -0.86
N ASP A 357 -13.06 3.78 0.20
CA ASP A 357 -14.10 2.75 0.19
C ASP A 357 -15.49 3.34 -0.11
N GLY A 358 -15.70 4.61 0.23
CA GLY A 358 -16.89 5.39 -0.12
C GLY A 358 -16.94 5.86 -1.58
N GLY A 359 -15.93 5.55 -2.42
CA GLY A 359 -15.89 5.94 -3.82
C GLY A 359 -15.32 7.34 -4.07
N GLY A 360 -14.50 7.86 -3.16
CA GLY A 360 -13.91 9.20 -3.25
C GLY A 360 -12.83 9.36 -4.33
N LEU A 361 -12.26 8.27 -4.84
CA LEU A 361 -11.26 8.32 -5.90
C LEU A 361 -11.90 8.42 -7.29
N ASP A 362 -11.50 9.42 -8.07
CA ASP A 362 -11.91 9.55 -9.46
C ASP A 362 -11.13 8.59 -10.36
N ILE A 363 -9.82 8.52 -10.17
CA ILE A 363 -8.94 7.64 -10.95
C ILE A 363 -7.80 7.10 -10.10
N ALA A 364 -7.49 5.82 -10.29
CA ALA A 364 -6.35 5.16 -9.66
C ALA A 364 -5.40 4.58 -10.70
N PHE A 365 -4.10 4.85 -10.54
CA PHE A 365 -3.04 4.26 -11.36
C PHE A 365 -2.29 3.22 -10.52
N LEU A 366 -2.34 1.97 -10.94
CA LEU A 366 -1.83 0.85 -10.15
C LEU A 366 -0.93 -0.06 -10.99
N GLY A 367 0.06 -0.66 -10.34
CA GLY A 367 0.91 -1.66 -10.98
C GLY A 367 0.15 -2.96 -11.24
N LEU A 368 0.56 -3.68 -12.28
CA LEU A 368 0.13 -5.06 -12.50
C LEU A 368 1.37 -5.95 -12.63
N ALA A 369 1.32 -7.13 -12.02
CA ALA A 369 2.37 -8.11 -12.21
C ALA A 369 1.96 -9.17 -13.23
N GLU A 370 0.72 -9.65 -13.18
CA GLU A 370 0.11 -10.46 -14.23
C GLU A 370 -1.39 -10.14 -14.36
N MET A 371 -1.94 -10.39 -15.54
CA MET A 371 -3.38 -10.29 -15.82
C MET A 371 -3.83 -11.46 -16.68
N ASP A 372 -5.12 -11.77 -16.65
CA ASP A 372 -5.69 -12.81 -17.50
C ASP A 372 -6.66 -12.28 -18.56
N LEU A 373 -7.17 -13.18 -19.40
CA LEU A 373 -8.03 -12.85 -20.53
C LEU A 373 -9.39 -12.25 -20.13
N ARG A 374 -9.78 -12.39 -18.86
CA ARG A 374 -10.98 -11.79 -18.27
C ARG A 374 -10.66 -10.44 -17.58
N GLY A 375 -9.42 -9.97 -17.68
CA GLY A 375 -8.96 -8.76 -17.05
C GLY A 375 -8.78 -8.88 -15.53
N ASN A 376 -8.74 -10.08 -14.98
CA ASN A 376 -8.34 -10.26 -13.59
C ASN A 376 -6.87 -9.91 -13.42
N VAL A 377 -6.48 -9.40 -12.25
CA VAL A 377 -5.09 -9.01 -11.96
C VAL A 377 -4.61 -9.68 -10.68
N ASN A 378 -3.35 -10.08 -10.68
CA ASN A 378 -2.59 -10.50 -9.51
C ASN A 378 -1.46 -9.52 -9.23
N VAL A 379 -1.34 -9.09 -7.96
CA VAL A 379 -0.24 -8.27 -7.44
C VAL A 379 0.30 -8.82 -6.12
N SER A 380 -0.31 -9.85 -5.57
CA SER A 380 -0.16 -10.20 -4.14
C SER A 380 0.67 -11.43 -3.87
N LYS A 381 0.67 -12.43 -4.79
CA LYS A 381 1.41 -13.68 -4.59
C LYS A 381 1.88 -14.25 -5.93
N PHE A 382 3.17 -14.60 -6.00
CA PHE A 382 3.83 -15.15 -7.20
C PHE A 382 4.77 -16.27 -6.79
N GLY A 383 4.35 -17.53 -6.95
CA GLY A 383 5.14 -18.70 -6.57
C GLY A 383 5.64 -18.58 -5.12
N ALA A 384 6.94 -18.41 -4.94
CA ALA A 384 7.60 -18.29 -3.64
C ALA A 384 7.65 -16.85 -3.07
N SER A 385 6.93 -15.89 -3.65
CA SER A 385 6.93 -14.50 -3.19
C SER A 385 5.54 -14.07 -2.75
N VAL A 386 5.44 -13.48 -1.57
CA VAL A 386 4.22 -12.88 -1.03
C VAL A 386 4.46 -11.38 -0.87
N ALA A 387 3.81 -10.58 -1.71
CA ALA A 387 3.81 -9.12 -1.59
C ALA A 387 2.63 -8.62 -0.74
N GLY A 388 1.51 -9.30 -0.80
CA GLY A 388 0.24 -8.86 -0.21
C GLY A 388 -0.40 -7.71 -1.00
N VAL A 389 -1.67 -7.46 -0.73
CA VAL A 389 -2.47 -6.49 -1.50
C VAL A 389 -2.35 -5.05 -1.02
N GLY A 390 -2.04 -4.80 0.26
CA GLY A 390 -2.13 -3.45 0.80
C GLY A 390 -3.52 -2.86 0.57
N GLY A 391 -3.56 -1.61 0.09
CA GLY A 391 -4.79 -0.90 -0.29
C GLY A 391 -5.35 -1.25 -1.67
N PHE A 392 -4.70 -2.14 -2.43
CA PHE A 392 -5.05 -2.42 -3.81
C PHE A 392 -6.50 -2.86 -4.02
N ILE A 393 -7.02 -3.76 -3.18
CA ILE A 393 -8.42 -4.21 -3.28
C ILE A 393 -9.39 -3.07 -2.97
N ASN A 394 -9.16 -2.30 -1.89
CA ASN A 394 -9.97 -1.15 -1.53
C ASN A 394 -10.08 -0.19 -2.73
N ILE A 395 -8.94 0.25 -3.24
CA ILE A 395 -8.82 1.23 -4.31
C ILE A 395 -9.47 0.72 -5.61
N THR A 396 -9.16 -0.51 -6.02
CA THR A 396 -9.65 -1.04 -7.31
C THR A 396 -11.14 -1.37 -7.31
N GLN A 397 -11.74 -1.66 -6.15
CA GLN A 397 -13.17 -1.97 -6.06
C GLN A 397 -14.06 -0.74 -5.95
N THR A 398 -13.49 0.46 -5.74
CA THR A 398 -14.24 1.66 -5.38
C THR A 398 -13.91 2.90 -6.24
N ALA A 399 -12.73 2.94 -6.87
CA ALA A 399 -12.39 4.03 -7.79
C ALA A 399 -13.30 4.01 -9.04
N LYS A 400 -13.64 5.20 -9.56
CA LYS A 400 -14.49 5.34 -10.76
C LYS A 400 -13.77 4.88 -12.04
N GLU A 401 -12.44 5.09 -12.12
CA GLU A 401 -11.59 4.61 -13.20
C GLU A 401 -10.32 3.98 -12.62
N VAL A 402 -9.92 2.82 -13.16
CA VAL A 402 -8.68 2.12 -12.78
C VAL A 402 -7.80 1.95 -14.00
N VAL A 403 -6.55 2.39 -13.91
CA VAL A 403 -5.53 2.25 -14.95
C VAL A 403 -4.40 1.37 -14.42
N PHE A 404 -4.36 0.13 -14.86
CA PHE A 404 -3.26 -0.77 -14.57
C PHE A 404 -2.08 -0.47 -15.50
N MET A 405 -0.87 -0.50 -14.95
CA MET A 405 0.36 -0.11 -15.65
C MET A 405 1.45 -1.16 -15.46
N GLY A 406 2.08 -1.53 -16.56
CA GLY A 406 3.18 -2.49 -16.54
C GLY A 406 3.78 -2.71 -17.91
N SER A 407 4.84 -3.52 -18.01
CA SER A 407 5.31 -4.03 -19.31
C SER A 407 4.45 -5.22 -19.76
N LEU A 408 4.36 -5.49 -21.04
CA LEU A 408 3.60 -6.63 -21.59
C LEU A 408 4.26 -7.97 -21.26
N THR A 409 5.61 -8.01 -21.27
CA THR A 409 6.42 -9.15 -20.88
C THR A 409 7.43 -8.73 -19.81
N ALA A 410 8.02 -9.68 -19.10
CA ALA A 410 9.00 -9.44 -18.04
C ALA A 410 10.26 -10.31 -18.21
N LYS A 411 11.25 -10.07 -17.36
CA LYS A 411 12.55 -10.77 -17.34
C LYS A 411 13.32 -10.65 -18.65
N GLY A 412 14.03 -9.55 -18.78
CA GLY A 412 14.94 -9.29 -19.90
C GLY A 412 14.34 -8.54 -21.07
N LEU A 413 13.13 -7.98 -20.93
CA LEU A 413 12.57 -7.06 -21.92
C LEU A 413 13.47 -5.83 -22.06
N GLU A 414 13.90 -5.55 -23.29
CA GLU A 414 14.63 -4.34 -23.67
C GLU A 414 13.92 -3.66 -24.83
N VAL A 415 13.61 -2.38 -24.65
CA VAL A 415 12.95 -1.56 -25.67
C VAL A 415 13.68 -0.25 -25.86
N ARG A 416 13.53 0.33 -27.04
CA ARG A 416 13.99 1.69 -27.34
C ARG A 416 12.82 2.51 -27.87
N ALA A 417 12.53 3.61 -27.18
CA ALA A 417 11.63 4.65 -27.67
C ALA A 417 12.46 5.75 -28.33
N GLY A 418 11.97 6.28 -29.45
CA GLY A 418 12.61 7.38 -30.17
C GLY A 418 11.96 7.58 -31.53
N ASP A 419 12.12 8.76 -32.10
CA ASP A 419 11.61 9.13 -33.43
C ASP A 419 10.10 8.85 -33.62
N GLY A 420 9.32 8.96 -32.55
CA GLY A 420 7.87 8.74 -32.57
C GLY A 420 7.45 7.27 -32.60
N ARG A 421 8.33 6.31 -32.30
CA ARG A 421 8.03 4.88 -32.34
C ARG A 421 8.73 4.10 -31.23
N LEU A 422 8.25 2.86 -31.02
CA LEU A 422 8.86 1.87 -30.15
C LEU A 422 9.54 0.77 -30.97
N THR A 423 10.70 0.32 -30.51
CA THR A 423 11.40 -0.84 -31.08
C THR A 423 11.67 -1.84 -29.95
N ILE A 424 11.29 -3.11 -30.13
CA ILE A 424 11.66 -4.20 -29.25
C ILE A 424 13.07 -4.64 -29.63
N LEU A 425 14.02 -4.47 -28.71
CA LEU A 425 15.41 -4.91 -28.90
C LEU A 425 15.59 -6.36 -28.46
N ARG A 426 14.93 -6.73 -27.37
CA ARG A 426 14.88 -8.08 -26.84
C ARG A 426 13.57 -8.33 -26.14
N GLU A 427 12.90 -9.44 -26.45
CA GLU A 427 11.63 -9.81 -25.82
C GLU A 427 11.86 -10.36 -24.41
N GLY A 428 10.94 -10.09 -23.48
CA GLY A 428 10.95 -10.66 -22.16
C GLY A 428 10.59 -12.15 -22.15
N SER A 429 11.24 -12.93 -21.31
CA SER A 429 11.03 -14.38 -21.25
C SER A 429 9.74 -14.79 -20.53
N VAL A 430 9.05 -13.87 -19.84
CA VAL A 430 7.83 -14.13 -19.07
C VAL A 430 6.69 -13.31 -19.60
N LYS A 431 5.66 -13.98 -20.11
CA LYS A 431 4.39 -13.38 -20.52
C LYS A 431 3.59 -12.99 -19.29
N LYS A 432 3.05 -11.78 -19.26
CA LYS A 432 2.23 -11.28 -18.15
C LYS A 432 0.73 -11.37 -18.39
N VAL A 433 0.32 -11.63 -19.65
CA VAL A 433 -1.06 -11.98 -19.97
C VAL A 433 -1.16 -13.50 -19.99
N VAL A 434 -1.77 -14.05 -18.94
CA VAL A 434 -1.85 -15.49 -18.66
C VAL A 434 -3.26 -16.03 -18.90
N HIS A 435 -3.46 -17.35 -18.94
CA HIS A 435 -4.80 -17.94 -19.04
C HIS A 435 -5.66 -17.67 -17.79
N LYS A 436 -5.04 -17.73 -16.62
CA LYS A 436 -5.66 -17.47 -15.32
C LYS A 436 -4.57 -16.97 -14.37
N VAL A 437 -4.87 -15.91 -13.64
CA VAL A 437 -3.94 -15.37 -12.62
C VAL A 437 -3.74 -16.38 -11.48
N GLU A 438 -2.53 -16.42 -10.91
CA GLU A 438 -2.21 -17.33 -9.80
C GLU A 438 -3.01 -16.97 -8.54
N HIS A 439 -3.17 -15.68 -8.25
CA HIS A 439 -3.87 -15.19 -7.06
C HIS A 439 -4.79 -14.02 -7.43
N LEU A 440 -6.06 -14.12 -7.10
CA LEU A 440 -7.09 -13.19 -7.59
C LEU A 440 -7.14 -11.91 -6.74
N SER A 441 -6.28 -10.94 -7.04
CA SER A 441 -6.24 -9.65 -6.33
C SER A 441 -7.30 -8.66 -6.83
N PHE A 442 -7.65 -8.72 -8.13
CA PHE A 442 -8.68 -7.92 -8.79
C PHE A 442 -9.53 -8.80 -9.69
N ASN A 443 -10.85 -8.68 -9.57
CA ASN A 443 -11.81 -9.41 -10.41
C ASN A 443 -12.39 -8.46 -11.46
N GLY A 444 -11.97 -8.63 -12.71
CA GLY A 444 -12.39 -7.78 -13.83
C GLY A 444 -13.90 -7.78 -14.05
N PRO A 445 -14.54 -8.94 -14.28
CA PRO A 445 -15.99 -9.02 -14.50
C PRO A 445 -16.83 -8.41 -13.36
N TYR A 446 -16.44 -8.64 -12.11
CA TYR A 446 -17.13 -8.07 -10.96
C TYR A 446 -17.05 -6.55 -10.94
N THR A 447 -15.87 -5.99 -11.21
CA THR A 447 -15.63 -4.54 -11.16
C THR A 447 -16.32 -3.80 -12.31
N VAL A 448 -16.27 -4.35 -13.53
CA VAL A 448 -17.02 -3.80 -14.68
C VAL A 448 -18.53 -3.87 -14.44
N GLY A 449 -19.02 -4.94 -13.81
CA GLY A 449 -20.42 -5.06 -13.39
C GLY A 449 -20.89 -3.94 -12.44
N LYS A 450 -19.96 -3.26 -11.75
CA LYS A 450 -20.22 -2.06 -10.94
C LYS A 450 -20.14 -0.74 -11.72
N GLY A 451 -19.77 -0.78 -13.01
CA GLY A 451 -19.66 0.40 -13.86
C GLY A 451 -18.28 1.07 -13.83
N THR A 452 -17.27 0.48 -13.20
CA THR A 452 -15.91 1.00 -13.19
C THR A 452 -15.27 0.81 -14.56
N LYS A 453 -14.64 1.87 -15.10
CA LYS A 453 -13.83 1.80 -16.30
C LYS A 453 -12.44 1.26 -15.95
N VAL A 454 -11.96 0.28 -16.73
CA VAL A 454 -10.67 -0.37 -16.48
C VAL A 454 -9.82 -0.40 -17.74
N LEU A 455 -8.60 0.14 -17.63
CA LEU A 455 -7.58 0.13 -18.68
C LEU A 455 -6.32 -0.59 -18.21
N TYR A 456 -5.62 -1.21 -19.17
CA TYR A 456 -4.33 -1.85 -18.96
C TYR A 456 -3.34 -1.24 -19.96
N VAL A 457 -2.39 -0.46 -19.46
CA VAL A 457 -1.43 0.29 -20.26
C VAL A 457 -0.07 -0.39 -20.18
N THR A 458 0.43 -0.82 -21.33
CA THR A 458 1.80 -1.34 -21.46
C THR A 458 2.61 -0.42 -22.39
N GLU A 459 3.89 -0.69 -22.52
CA GLU A 459 4.76 0.10 -23.39
C GLU A 459 4.40 0.00 -24.87
N ARG A 460 3.70 -1.08 -25.28
CA ARG A 460 3.42 -1.38 -26.69
C ARG A 460 1.96 -1.57 -27.04
N ALA A 461 1.10 -1.80 -26.04
CA ALA A 461 -0.32 -2.08 -26.22
C ALA A 461 -1.15 -1.51 -25.08
N VAL A 462 -2.37 -1.06 -25.40
CA VAL A 462 -3.38 -0.70 -24.40
C VAL A 462 -4.57 -1.62 -24.59
N PHE A 463 -5.03 -2.15 -23.46
CA PHE A 463 -6.24 -2.96 -23.43
C PHE A 463 -7.30 -2.26 -22.57
N GLU A 464 -8.54 -2.48 -22.91
CA GLU A 464 -9.72 -2.05 -22.14
C GLU A 464 -10.52 -3.29 -21.73
N LEU A 465 -11.09 -3.26 -20.55
CA LEU A 465 -11.99 -4.32 -20.11
C LEU A 465 -13.41 -4.00 -20.61
N ARG A 466 -13.84 -4.70 -21.64
CA ARG A 466 -15.16 -4.57 -22.27
C ARG A 466 -15.96 -5.85 -22.06
N GLU A 467 -17.17 -5.74 -21.52
CA GLU A 467 -18.06 -6.88 -21.29
C GLU A 467 -17.39 -8.09 -20.58
N GLY A 468 -16.50 -7.76 -19.62
CA GLY A 468 -15.75 -8.78 -18.85
C GLY A 468 -14.66 -9.51 -19.66
N ARG A 469 -14.19 -8.93 -20.77
CA ARG A 469 -13.10 -9.46 -21.60
C ARG A 469 -12.04 -8.40 -21.86
N LEU A 470 -10.79 -8.83 -21.80
CA LEU A 470 -9.65 -8.00 -22.19
C LEU A 470 -9.70 -7.74 -23.69
N THR A 471 -9.83 -6.49 -24.12
CA THR A 471 -9.94 -6.09 -25.54
C THR A 471 -8.79 -5.17 -25.90
N LEU A 472 -8.05 -5.49 -26.96
CA LEU A 472 -6.97 -4.65 -27.48
C LEU A 472 -7.54 -3.40 -28.18
N ILE A 473 -7.12 -2.20 -27.76
CA ILE A 473 -7.64 -0.92 -28.29
C ILE A 473 -6.56 -0.02 -28.91
N GLU A 474 -5.29 -0.16 -28.51
CA GLU A 474 -4.18 0.62 -29.08
C GLU A 474 -2.92 -0.24 -29.18
N ILE A 475 -2.09 0.04 -30.18
CA ILE A 475 -0.71 -0.46 -30.30
C ILE A 475 0.27 0.69 -30.51
N ALA A 476 1.52 0.54 -30.08
CA ALA A 476 2.54 1.55 -30.28
C ALA A 476 2.98 1.62 -31.77
N PRO A 477 3.30 2.81 -32.29
CA PRO A 477 3.95 2.92 -33.59
C PRO A 477 5.25 2.12 -33.63
N GLY A 478 5.50 1.38 -34.71
CA GLY A 478 6.70 0.55 -34.91
C GLY A 478 6.57 -0.89 -34.41
N ILE A 479 5.41 -1.27 -33.84
CA ILE A 479 5.11 -2.61 -33.31
C ILE A 479 4.33 -3.42 -34.36
N ASP A 480 4.77 -4.66 -34.59
CA ASP A 480 4.01 -5.65 -35.35
C ASP A 480 2.92 -6.27 -34.46
N LEU A 481 1.67 -6.16 -34.90
CA LEU A 481 0.51 -6.62 -34.14
C LEU A 481 0.59 -8.10 -33.77
N GLN A 482 0.94 -8.96 -34.75
CA GLN A 482 0.96 -10.40 -34.53
C GLN A 482 2.11 -10.82 -33.63
N ARG A 483 3.34 -10.52 -34.06
CA ARG A 483 4.57 -10.96 -33.41
C ARG A 483 4.76 -10.31 -32.03
N ASP A 484 4.58 -8.98 -31.95
CA ASP A 484 4.98 -8.20 -30.77
C ASP A 484 3.85 -8.07 -29.74
N VAL A 485 2.59 -8.36 -30.13
CA VAL A 485 1.45 -8.28 -29.20
C VAL A 485 0.74 -9.62 -29.07
N LEU A 486 0.12 -10.12 -30.15
CA LEU A 486 -0.77 -11.28 -30.04
C LEU A 486 -0.02 -12.58 -29.67
N ASP A 487 1.16 -12.81 -30.21
CA ASP A 487 2.00 -13.96 -29.88
C ASP A 487 2.56 -13.89 -28.45
N GLN A 488 2.50 -12.72 -27.79
CA GLN A 488 2.93 -12.50 -26.40
C GLN A 488 1.81 -12.74 -25.38
N LEU A 489 0.58 -13.02 -25.83
CA LEU A 489 -0.55 -13.36 -24.97
C LEU A 489 -0.65 -14.88 -24.77
N ALA A 490 -1.32 -15.30 -23.71
CA ALA A 490 -1.58 -16.74 -23.45
C ALA A 490 -2.59 -17.35 -24.43
N ALA A 491 -3.50 -16.54 -24.97
CA ALA A 491 -4.50 -16.95 -25.96
C ALA A 491 -5.03 -15.71 -26.72
N PRO A 492 -5.72 -15.92 -27.85
CA PRO A 492 -6.35 -14.83 -28.60
C PRO A 492 -7.38 -14.04 -27.76
N ILE A 493 -7.42 -12.74 -27.98
CA ILE A 493 -8.37 -11.80 -27.37
C ILE A 493 -9.13 -11.02 -28.43
N PRO A 494 -10.28 -10.42 -28.11
CA PRO A 494 -10.93 -9.45 -28.97
C PRO A 494 -10.01 -8.28 -29.32
N ILE A 495 -10.06 -7.87 -30.59
CA ILE A 495 -9.43 -6.66 -31.09
C ILE A 495 -10.55 -5.66 -31.40
N SER A 496 -10.41 -4.44 -30.92
CA SER A 496 -11.39 -3.38 -31.22
C SER A 496 -11.47 -3.14 -32.72
N PRO A 497 -12.68 -2.99 -33.29
CA PRO A 497 -12.82 -2.54 -34.68
C PRO A 497 -12.19 -1.15 -34.92
N ASP A 498 -12.08 -0.35 -33.86
CA ASP A 498 -11.45 0.97 -33.86
C ASP A 498 -10.02 0.91 -33.29
N LEU A 499 -9.29 -0.20 -33.52
CA LEU A 499 -7.88 -0.32 -33.12
C LEU A 499 -7.07 0.84 -33.75
N LYS A 500 -6.36 1.56 -32.89
CA LYS A 500 -5.57 2.72 -33.32
C LYS A 500 -4.12 2.65 -32.85
N LEU A 501 -3.28 3.49 -33.41
CA LEU A 501 -1.93 3.71 -32.93
C LEU A 501 -1.97 4.62 -31.70
N MET A 502 -1.09 4.37 -30.72
CA MET A 502 -0.78 5.32 -29.68
C MET A 502 -0.24 6.61 -30.29
N ASP A 503 -0.44 7.73 -29.61
CA ASP A 503 0.10 9.02 -30.02
C ASP A 503 1.63 8.95 -30.15
N GLU A 504 2.17 9.27 -31.32
CA GLU A 504 3.60 9.20 -31.60
C GLU A 504 4.46 10.09 -30.68
N ARG A 505 3.87 11.19 -30.14
CA ARG A 505 4.53 12.10 -29.22
C ARG A 505 4.97 11.40 -27.92
N ILE A 506 4.29 10.32 -27.51
CA ILE A 506 4.67 9.49 -26.35
C ILE A 506 6.10 8.98 -26.50
N PHE A 507 6.55 8.72 -27.73
CA PHE A 507 7.82 8.10 -28.08
C PHE A 507 8.88 9.11 -28.56
N ARG A 508 8.74 10.40 -28.22
CA ARG A 508 9.69 11.48 -28.52
C ARG A 508 10.23 12.08 -27.23
N ASP A 509 11.47 12.56 -27.23
CA ASP A 509 12.05 13.22 -26.05
C ASP A 509 11.34 14.56 -25.73
N ALA A 510 10.87 15.25 -26.74
CA ALA A 510 10.16 16.52 -26.57
C ALA A 510 8.89 16.37 -25.70
N PRO A 511 8.51 17.39 -24.95
CA PRO A 511 7.22 17.45 -24.26
C PRO A 511 6.07 17.27 -25.27
N MET A 512 5.01 16.55 -24.86
CA MET A 512 3.89 16.22 -25.74
C MET A 512 2.84 17.33 -25.81
N LEU A 513 2.64 18.06 -24.72
CA LEU A 513 1.54 19.02 -24.55
C LEU A 513 2.00 20.48 -24.52
N LYS A 514 3.27 20.74 -24.25
CA LYS A 514 3.85 22.09 -24.39
C LYS A 514 4.15 22.31 -25.87
N GLU A 515 3.60 23.36 -26.45
CA GLU A 515 4.08 23.86 -27.75
C GLU A 515 5.58 24.18 -27.61
N ALA A 516 6.38 23.76 -28.58
CA ALA A 516 7.78 24.16 -28.65
C ALA A 516 7.81 25.69 -28.73
N THR A 517 8.19 26.35 -27.62
CA THR A 517 8.44 27.80 -27.60
C THR A 517 9.69 28.15 -28.38
#